data_02c908fd0f167c30820ff86fdb9fca4d
#
_entry.id   02c908fd0f167c30820ff86fdb9fca4d
#
_cell.length_a   1.000
_cell.length_b   1.000
_cell.length_c   1.000
_cell.angle_alpha   90.00
_cell.angle_beta   90.00
_cell.angle_gamma   90.00
#
_symmetry.space_group_name_H-M   'P 1'
#
loop_
_entity.id
_entity.type
_entity.pdbx_description
1 polymer ?
#
loop_
_entity_poly.entity_id
_entity_poly.type
_entity_poly.pdbx_seq_one_letter_code
_entity_poly.pdbx_strand_id
1 'polypeptide(L)'
;IKVKDNISTDTIMPAGSKILPLRSNIDAISRYVFSQIDPEFAARSLRSGNIVVVGGENYGQGSSREHAALAPRYLGVRVKLAKSFARIHKANLCNFGILPLTFRDPADYDLLEKGMSVSFPGVRGRILSGEVEIPVEVKGRRIITLLEVSDRQRKCLLAGGALNYVKELLDKERRGAGNADS
;
A
#
# COMPACT_ATOMS: atom_id res chain seq x y z
N ILE A 1 5.56 10.11 -4.46
CA ILE A 1 7.03 9.94 -4.40
C ILE A 1 7.47 8.85 -5.37
N LYS A 2 8.61 9.01 -6.03
CA LYS A 2 9.29 7.99 -6.83
C LYS A 2 10.63 7.65 -6.17
N VAL A 3 10.88 6.36 -5.98
CA VAL A 3 12.12 5.84 -5.37
C VAL A 3 12.76 4.79 -6.27
N LYS A 4 14.05 4.53 -6.08
CA LYS A 4 14.86 3.63 -6.90
C LYS A 4 14.60 2.15 -6.57
N ASP A 5 15.43 1.27 -7.16
CA ASP A 5 15.46 -0.16 -6.86
C ASP A 5 15.96 -0.45 -5.43
N ASN A 6 15.67 -1.65 -4.94
CA ASN A 6 16.16 -2.18 -3.67
C ASN A 6 15.84 -1.33 -2.43
N ILE A 7 14.67 -0.71 -2.43
CA ILE A 7 14.19 0.01 -1.25
C ILE A 7 13.89 -1.00 -0.13
N SER A 8 14.63 -0.91 0.96
CA SER A 8 14.45 -1.78 2.12
C SER A 8 13.31 -1.29 3.02
N THR A 9 12.83 -2.18 3.89
CA THR A 9 11.89 -1.79 4.96
C THR A 9 12.49 -0.76 5.90
N ASP A 10 13.83 -0.75 6.09
CA ASP A 10 14.56 0.28 6.82
C ASP A 10 14.54 1.64 6.13
N THR A 11 14.63 1.66 4.81
CA THR A 11 14.53 2.90 4.03
C THR A 11 13.12 3.47 4.11
N ILE A 12 12.09 2.61 4.08
CA ILE A 12 10.69 3.03 4.20
C ILE A 12 10.40 3.55 5.60
N MET A 13 10.84 2.80 6.62
CA MET A 13 10.59 3.07 8.04
C MET A 13 11.82 2.73 8.86
N PRO A 14 12.68 3.70 9.13
CA PRO A 14 13.91 3.47 9.90
C PRO A 14 13.63 2.91 11.30
N ALA A 15 14.56 2.08 11.80
CA ALA A 15 14.46 1.42 13.10
C ALA A 15 15.66 1.75 14.00
N GLY A 16 15.95 3.01 14.17
CA GLY A 16 16.99 3.46 15.11
C GLY A 16 16.48 3.50 16.56
N SER A 17 17.42 3.59 17.52
CA SER A 17 17.11 3.67 18.96
C SER A 17 16.15 4.80 19.35
N LYS A 18 16.13 5.89 18.58
CA LYS A 18 15.19 7.02 18.75
C LYS A 18 13.78 6.73 18.21
N ILE A 19 13.65 5.80 17.27
CA ILE A 19 12.39 5.54 16.54
C ILE A 19 11.66 4.32 17.13
N LEU A 20 12.40 3.29 17.53
CA LEU A 20 11.83 2.07 18.11
C LEU A 20 10.90 2.31 19.32
N PRO A 21 11.18 3.22 20.26
CA PRO A 21 10.26 3.53 21.36
C PRO A 21 8.92 4.12 20.90
N LEU A 22 8.85 4.69 19.68
CA LEU A 22 7.66 5.33 19.13
C LEU A 22 6.71 4.34 18.44
N ARG A 23 7.05 3.05 18.35
CA ARG A 23 6.28 2.06 17.55
C ARG A 23 4.82 1.91 17.98
N SER A 24 4.49 2.21 19.23
CA SER A 24 3.10 2.20 19.72
C SER A 24 2.35 3.53 19.48
N ASN A 25 3.04 4.55 18.98
CA ASN A 25 2.46 5.85 18.63
C ASN A 25 2.58 6.08 17.13
N ILE A 26 1.52 5.75 16.39
CA ILE A 26 1.54 5.80 14.92
C ILE A 26 1.74 7.20 14.38
N ASP A 27 1.20 8.24 15.03
CA ASP A 27 1.40 9.63 14.62
C ASP A 27 2.88 10.00 14.71
N ALA A 28 3.50 9.74 15.86
CA ALA A 28 4.90 10.07 16.08
C ALA A 28 5.84 9.31 15.14
N ILE A 29 5.64 7.98 15.00
CA ILE A 29 6.52 7.16 14.16
C ILE A 29 6.33 7.44 12.66
N SER A 30 5.13 7.80 12.21
CA SER A 30 4.86 8.07 10.80
C SER A 30 5.66 9.24 10.23
N ARG A 31 6.09 10.16 11.08
CA ARG A 31 6.93 11.31 10.71
C ARG A 31 8.31 10.90 10.18
N TYR A 32 8.74 9.67 10.45
CA TYR A 32 10.01 9.13 9.99
C TYR A 32 9.91 8.34 8.67
N VAL A 33 8.69 8.20 8.10
CA VAL A 33 8.50 7.51 6.81
C VAL A 33 9.32 8.19 5.73
N PHE A 34 10.21 7.44 5.08
CA PHE A 34 11.14 7.91 4.06
C PHE A 34 12.10 9.02 4.51
N SER A 35 12.25 9.26 5.81
CA SER A 35 13.05 10.39 6.33
C SER A 35 14.52 10.41 5.84
N GLN A 36 15.07 9.25 5.49
CA GLN A 36 16.43 9.14 4.96
C GLN A 36 16.58 9.57 3.50
N ILE A 37 15.51 9.53 2.71
CA ILE A 37 15.54 9.82 1.27
C ILE A 37 14.67 11.00 0.85
N ASP A 38 13.65 11.33 1.65
CA ASP A 38 12.75 12.45 1.46
C ASP A 38 12.22 12.94 2.82
N PRO A 39 13.01 13.74 3.57
CA PRO A 39 12.63 14.21 4.91
C PRO A 39 11.29 14.94 4.97
N GLU A 40 10.89 15.60 3.88
CA GLU A 40 9.63 16.34 3.78
C GLU A 40 8.42 15.45 3.42
N PHE A 41 8.64 14.15 3.19
CA PHE A 41 7.58 13.25 2.74
C PHE A 41 6.39 13.24 3.70
N ALA A 42 6.62 13.03 5.00
CA ALA A 42 5.54 12.96 5.99
C ALA A 42 4.74 14.27 6.07
N ALA A 43 5.41 15.41 6.11
CA ALA A 43 4.76 16.72 6.17
C ALA A 43 3.91 17.02 4.92
N ARG A 44 4.40 16.67 3.72
CA ARG A 44 3.63 16.80 2.48
C ARG A 44 2.45 15.85 2.43
N SER A 45 2.64 14.62 2.90
CA SER A 45 1.63 13.56 2.88
C SER A 45 0.40 13.92 3.68
N LEU A 46 0.55 14.49 4.85
CA LEU A 46 -0.55 14.94 5.71
C LEU A 46 -1.44 16.01 5.04
N ARG A 47 -0.90 16.74 4.05
CA ARG A 47 -1.63 17.76 3.29
C ARG A 47 -2.24 17.24 1.99
N SER A 48 -1.78 16.10 1.49
CA SER A 48 -2.10 15.63 0.14
C SER A 48 -3.23 14.60 0.06
N GLY A 49 -3.53 13.89 1.14
CA GLY A 49 -4.58 12.85 1.17
C GLY A 49 -4.15 11.54 0.51
N ASN A 50 -4.64 11.24 -0.69
CA ASN A 50 -4.34 9.98 -1.37
C ASN A 50 -2.99 10.02 -2.08
N ILE A 51 -2.08 9.11 -1.70
CA ILE A 51 -0.70 9.10 -2.17
C ILE A 51 -0.38 7.78 -2.85
N VAL A 52 0.37 7.90 -3.95
CA VAL A 52 1.01 6.77 -4.63
C VAL A 52 2.52 6.82 -4.38
N VAL A 53 3.08 5.69 -3.99
CA VAL A 53 4.53 5.48 -3.92
C VAL A 53 4.92 4.65 -5.13
N VAL A 54 5.86 5.16 -5.92
CA VAL A 54 6.40 4.45 -7.09
C VAL A 54 7.80 3.96 -6.75
N GLY A 55 8.03 2.67 -6.84
CA GLY A 55 9.30 2.01 -6.56
C GLY A 55 9.87 1.26 -7.77
N GLY A 56 11.15 1.01 -7.74
CA GLY A 56 11.82 0.16 -8.70
C GLY A 56 11.70 -1.33 -8.35
N GLU A 57 12.75 -2.09 -8.62
CA GLU A 57 12.79 -3.51 -8.34
C GLU A 57 13.00 -3.83 -6.86
N ASN A 58 12.54 -5.02 -6.44
CA ASN A 58 12.75 -5.58 -5.11
C ASN A 58 12.34 -4.61 -3.98
N TYR A 59 11.18 -3.96 -4.14
CA TYR A 59 10.69 -2.98 -3.18
C TYR A 59 10.24 -3.65 -1.87
N GLY A 60 10.72 -3.14 -0.74
CA GLY A 60 10.36 -3.63 0.60
C GLY A 60 11.18 -4.81 1.08
N GLN A 61 12.40 -4.99 0.56
CA GLN A 61 13.32 -6.03 1.01
C GLN A 61 13.73 -5.85 2.49
N GLY A 62 14.26 -6.92 3.09
CA GLY A 62 14.75 -6.92 4.47
C GLY A 62 13.77 -7.53 5.47
N SER A 63 13.86 -7.10 6.72
CA SER A 63 13.05 -7.66 7.82
C SER A 63 11.56 -7.41 7.62
N SER A 64 10.73 -8.33 8.12
CA SER A 64 9.27 -8.13 8.17
C SER A 64 8.94 -7.01 9.17
N ARG A 65 8.64 -5.83 8.65
CA ARG A 65 8.22 -4.66 9.45
C ARG A 65 6.84 -4.20 9.01
N GLU A 66 5.86 -4.46 9.88
CA GLU A 66 4.50 -4.00 9.67
C GLU A 66 4.43 -2.47 9.57
N HIS A 67 5.24 -1.76 10.36
CA HIS A 67 5.31 -0.29 10.32
C HIS A 67 5.75 0.26 8.96
N ALA A 68 6.49 -0.51 8.14
CA ALA A 68 6.80 -0.11 6.75
C ALA A 68 5.57 -0.14 5.82
N ALA A 69 4.43 -0.67 6.28
CA ALA A 69 3.14 -0.57 5.63
C ALA A 69 2.16 0.31 6.44
N LEU A 70 2.06 0.10 7.75
CA LEU A 70 1.13 0.82 8.62
C LEU A 70 1.40 2.34 8.64
N ALA A 71 2.66 2.77 8.81
CA ALA A 71 2.99 4.19 8.90
C ALA A 71 2.75 4.94 7.56
N PRO A 72 3.16 4.42 6.38
CA PRO A 72 2.74 5.00 5.10
C PRO A 72 1.22 5.04 4.93
N ARG A 73 0.49 4.00 5.36
CA ARG A 73 -0.97 3.97 5.30
C ARG A 73 -1.60 5.10 6.11
N TYR A 74 -1.09 5.33 7.31
CA TYR A 74 -1.50 6.43 8.18
C TYR A 74 -1.33 7.79 7.50
N LEU A 75 -0.19 8.00 6.81
CA LEU A 75 0.10 9.21 6.04
C LEU A 75 -0.72 9.36 4.74
N GLY A 76 -1.63 8.45 4.43
CA GLY A 76 -2.47 8.53 3.23
C GLY A 76 -1.96 7.77 2.01
N VAL A 77 -0.91 6.94 2.14
CA VAL A 77 -0.50 6.06 1.04
C VAL A 77 -1.59 5.01 0.80
N ARG A 78 -2.11 4.95 -0.42
CA ARG A 78 -3.18 4.04 -0.84
C ARG A 78 -2.71 3.01 -1.84
N VAL A 79 -1.72 3.35 -2.65
CA VAL A 79 -1.16 2.49 -3.68
C VAL A 79 0.35 2.51 -3.60
N LYS A 80 0.97 1.35 -3.72
CA LYS A 80 2.39 1.21 -4.06
C LYS A 80 2.48 0.53 -5.42
N LEU A 81 3.16 1.18 -6.33
CA LEU A 81 3.39 0.72 -7.69
C LEU A 81 4.88 0.49 -7.87
N ALA A 82 5.30 -0.73 -8.18
CA ALA A 82 6.72 -1.06 -8.27
C ALA A 82 7.01 -2.01 -9.45
N LYS A 83 8.26 -2.11 -9.87
CA LYS A 83 8.68 -3.12 -10.84
C LYS A 83 8.53 -4.52 -10.24
N SER A 84 8.93 -4.70 -8.98
CA SER A 84 8.71 -5.93 -8.21
C SER A 84 8.70 -5.65 -6.70
N PHE A 85 8.11 -6.57 -5.91
CA PHE A 85 8.02 -6.49 -4.46
C PHE A 85 8.70 -7.68 -3.78
N ALA A 86 9.34 -7.42 -2.62
CA ALA A 86 9.63 -8.47 -1.68
C ALA A 86 8.32 -9.11 -1.16
N ARG A 87 8.25 -10.45 -1.17
CA ARG A 87 7.03 -11.21 -0.89
C ARG A 87 6.33 -10.85 0.42
N ILE A 88 7.10 -10.76 1.52
CA ILE A 88 6.56 -10.46 2.84
C ILE A 88 6.00 -9.05 2.89
N HIS A 89 6.70 -8.08 2.29
CA HIS A 89 6.23 -6.69 2.24
C HIS A 89 4.95 -6.55 1.43
N LYS A 90 4.84 -7.24 0.28
CA LYS A 90 3.61 -7.29 -0.54
C LYS A 90 2.41 -7.79 0.28
N ALA A 91 2.60 -8.85 1.07
CA ALA A 91 1.56 -9.36 1.96
C ALA A 91 1.15 -8.34 3.04
N ASN A 92 2.13 -7.67 3.67
CA ASN A 92 1.86 -6.62 4.65
C ASN A 92 1.09 -5.44 4.04
N LEU A 93 1.40 -5.03 2.80
CA LEU A 93 0.64 -3.98 2.12
C LEU A 93 -0.85 -4.34 2.01
N CYS A 94 -1.17 -5.57 1.61
CA CYS A 94 -2.55 -6.05 1.55
C CYS A 94 -3.22 -6.05 2.93
N ASN A 95 -2.50 -6.47 3.97
CA ASN A 95 -3.01 -6.50 5.35
C ASN A 95 -3.36 -5.11 5.88
N PHE A 96 -2.67 -4.07 5.42
CA PHE A 96 -2.96 -2.67 5.80
C PHE A 96 -3.79 -1.92 4.75
N GLY A 97 -4.35 -2.61 3.75
CA GLY A 97 -5.22 -2.00 2.75
C GLY A 97 -4.50 -1.04 1.81
N ILE A 98 -3.21 -1.27 1.54
CA ILE A 98 -2.44 -0.59 0.50
C ILE A 98 -2.39 -1.49 -0.72
N LEU A 99 -2.83 -0.98 -1.86
CA LEU A 99 -2.87 -1.73 -3.12
C LEU A 99 -1.45 -1.91 -3.69
N PRO A 100 -0.91 -3.15 -3.77
CA PRO A 100 0.41 -3.41 -4.32
C PRO A 100 0.31 -3.78 -5.80
N LEU A 101 0.60 -2.86 -6.68
CA LEU A 101 0.58 -3.06 -8.12
C LEU A 101 1.99 -3.20 -8.68
N THR A 102 2.19 -4.12 -9.63
CA THR A 102 3.43 -4.21 -10.40
C THR A 102 3.21 -3.70 -11.81
N PHE A 103 4.22 -3.09 -12.39
CA PHE A 103 4.17 -2.73 -13.81
C PHE A 103 4.10 -3.99 -14.66
N ARG A 104 3.22 -4.03 -15.66
CA ARG A 104 3.22 -5.08 -16.68
C ARG A 104 4.43 -4.95 -17.58
N ASP A 105 4.74 -3.73 -17.99
CA ASP A 105 5.99 -3.36 -18.66
C ASP A 105 6.85 -2.55 -17.67
N PRO A 106 8.03 -3.07 -17.25
CA PRO A 106 8.93 -2.36 -16.37
C PRO A 106 9.39 -0.99 -16.89
N ALA A 107 9.37 -0.75 -18.21
CA ALA A 107 9.71 0.54 -18.80
C ALA A 107 8.72 1.65 -18.46
N ASP A 108 7.46 1.30 -18.14
CA ASP A 108 6.44 2.26 -17.71
C ASP A 108 6.81 2.99 -16.41
N TYR A 109 7.73 2.41 -15.62
CA TYR A 109 8.29 3.10 -14.44
C TYR A 109 8.89 4.45 -14.80
N ASP A 110 9.52 4.58 -15.95
CA ASP A 110 10.20 5.81 -16.37
C ASP A 110 9.23 6.92 -16.78
N LEU A 111 7.99 6.58 -17.10
CA LEU A 111 6.91 7.54 -17.41
C LEU A 111 6.41 8.31 -16.18
N LEU A 112 6.66 7.78 -14.98
CA LEU A 112 6.17 8.36 -13.73
C LEU A 112 7.25 9.22 -13.08
N GLU A 113 6.89 10.41 -12.64
CA GLU A 113 7.75 11.34 -11.93
C GLU A 113 7.14 11.77 -10.60
N LYS A 114 7.99 12.27 -9.69
CA LYS A 114 7.54 12.83 -8.41
C LYS A 114 6.58 14.00 -8.64
N GLY A 115 5.44 13.99 -7.95
CA GLY A 115 4.45 15.07 -8.03
C GLY A 115 3.38 14.89 -9.10
N MET A 116 3.48 13.87 -9.95
CA MET A 116 2.43 13.57 -10.92
C MET A 116 1.15 13.08 -10.26
N SER A 117 0.02 13.47 -10.84
CA SER A 117 -1.27 12.86 -10.55
C SER A 117 -1.46 11.60 -11.37
N VAL A 118 -1.96 10.56 -10.72
CA VAL A 118 -2.32 9.28 -11.35
C VAL A 118 -3.74 8.90 -10.94
N SER A 119 -4.49 8.28 -11.86
CA SER A 119 -5.83 7.78 -11.58
C SER A 119 -5.94 6.28 -11.85
N PHE A 120 -6.86 5.64 -11.15
CA PHE A 120 -7.11 4.20 -11.19
C PHE A 120 -8.59 3.96 -11.51
N PRO A 121 -9.01 4.09 -12.78
CA PRO A 121 -10.42 4.05 -13.16
C PRO A 121 -11.06 2.70 -12.81
N GLY A 122 -12.15 2.75 -12.04
CA GLY A 122 -12.92 1.56 -11.68
C GLY A 122 -12.17 0.54 -10.81
N VAL A 123 -11.07 0.91 -10.15
CA VAL A 123 -10.18 -0.03 -9.44
C VAL A 123 -10.91 -0.91 -8.44
N ARG A 124 -11.88 -0.37 -7.68
CA ARG A 124 -12.64 -1.16 -6.69
C ARG A 124 -13.46 -2.27 -7.36
N GLY A 125 -14.15 -1.96 -8.45
CA GLY A 125 -14.92 -2.95 -9.23
C GLY A 125 -14.02 -4.03 -9.81
N ARG A 126 -12.86 -3.67 -10.33
CA ARG A 126 -11.86 -4.60 -10.87
C ARG A 126 -11.28 -5.53 -9.81
N ILE A 127 -11.00 -5.02 -8.61
CA ILE A 127 -10.57 -5.86 -7.50
C ILE A 127 -11.70 -6.85 -7.12
N LEU A 128 -12.93 -6.38 -7.10
CA LEU A 128 -14.10 -7.20 -6.74
C LEU A 128 -14.38 -8.30 -7.79
N SER A 129 -14.24 -8.00 -9.08
CA SER A 129 -14.41 -8.96 -10.18
C SER A 129 -13.24 -9.95 -10.32
N GLY A 130 -12.16 -9.78 -9.56
CA GLY A 130 -11.00 -10.67 -9.61
C GLY A 130 -10.01 -10.36 -10.73
N GLU A 131 -10.17 -9.22 -11.42
CA GLU A 131 -9.24 -8.81 -12.47
C GLU A 131 -7.80 -8.74 -11.96
N VAL A 132 -6.87 -9.19 -12.78
CA VAL A 132 -5.42 -9.07 -12.52
C VAL A 132 -4.88 -7.78 -13.13
N GLU A 133 -5.35 -7.42 -14.30
CA GLU A 133 -4.89 -6.21 -14.99
C GLU A 133 -5.65 -4.96 -14.46
N ILE A 134 -4.90 -4.04 -13.90
CA ILE A 134 -5.41 -2.77 -13.38
C ILE A 134 -4.86 -1.63 -14.22
N PRO A 135 -5.68 -0.94 -15.00
CA PRO A 135 -5.27 0.22 -15.77
C PRO A 135 -4.97 1.40 -14.85
N VAL A 136 -3.91 2.12 -15.18
CA VAL A 136 -3.50 3.35 -14.51
C VAL A 136 -3.39 4.45 -15.57
N GLU A 137 -3.95 5.60 -15.29
CA GLU A 137 -3.86 6.76 -16.18
C GLU A 137 -2.91 7.80 -15.61
N VAL A 138 -1.97 8.21 -16.42
CA VAL A 138 -0.97 9.23 -16.09
C VAL A 138 -0.71 10.13 -17.30
N LYS A 139 -0.84 11.45 -17.14
CA LYS A 139 -0.65 12.44 -18.23
C LYS A 139 -1.40 12.09 -19.54
N GLY A 140 -2.62 11.58 -19.43
CA GLY A 140 -3.45 11.17 -20.59
C GLY A 140 -2.99 9.87 -21.26
N ARG A 141 -1.98 9.19 -20.73
CA ARG A 141 -1.57 7.85 -21.17
C ARG A 141 -2.13 6.79 -20.24
N ARG A 142 -2.49 5.65 -20.81
CA ARG A 142 -2.92 4.47 -20.08
C ARG A 142 -1.80 3.45 -20.06
N ILE A 143 -1.38 3.06 -18.85
CA ILE A 143 -0.45 1.97 -18.62
C ILE A 143 -1.20 0.81 -17.93
N ILE A 144 -0.68 -0.40 -18.07
CA ILE A 144 -1.27 -1.59 -17.44
C ILE A 144 -0.39 -2.04 -16.28
N THR A 145 -1.01 -2.23 -15.15
CA THR A 145 -0.38 -2.80 -13.96
C THR A 145 -1.05 -4.09 -13.55
N LEU A 146 -0.38 -4.90 -12.74
CA LEU A 146 -0.84 -6.21 -12.33
C LEU A 146 -1.10 -6.25 -10.82
N LEU A 147 -2.26 -6.78 -10.44
CA LEU A 147 -2.63 -7.10 -9.07
C LEU A 147 -2.58 -8.62 -8.87
N GLU A 148 -1.40 -9.14 -8.61
CA GLU A 148 -1.15 -10.57 -8.35
C GLU A 148 -1.22 -10.84 -6.85
N VAL A 149 -2.41 -11.06 -6.35
CA VAL A 149 -2.71 -11.33 -4.93
C VAL A 149 -3.73 -12.45 -4.81
N SER A 150 -3.76 -13.14 -3.65
CA SER A 150 -4.75 -14.18 -3.38
C SER A 150 -6.14 -13.58 -3.15
N ASP A 151 -7.19 -14.43 -3.24
CA ASP A 151 -8.58 -14.02 -2.97
C ASP A 151 -8.75 -13.44 -1.56
N ARG A 152 -8.07 -14.02 -0.56
CA ARG A 152 -8.08 -13.47 0.80
C ARG A 152 -7.49 -12.08 0.83
N GLN A 153 -6.36 -11.83 0.16
CA GLN A 153 -5.74 -10.52 0.08
C GLN A 153 -6.64 -9.51 -0.65
N ARG A 154 -7.36 -9.93 -1.71
CA ARG A 154 -8.37 -9.07 -2.37
C ARG A 154 -9.45 -8.64 -1.40
N LYS A 155 -9.98 -9.56 -0.60
CA LYS A 155 -10.99 -9.26 0.43
C LYS A 155 -10.45 -8.28 1.48
N CYS A 156 -9.21 -8.46 1.93
CA CYS A 156 -8.54 -7.51 2.82
C CYS A 156 -8.42 -6.11 2.19
N LEU A 157 -8.00 -6.02 0.92
CA LEU A 157 -7.89 -4.74 0.19
C LEU A 157 -9.25 -4.04 0.07
N LEU A 158 -10.32 -4.78 -0.27
CA LEU A 158 -11.68 -4.25 -0.39
C LEU A 158 -12.25 -3.73 0.93
N ALA A 159 -11.93 -4.40 2.04
CA ALA A 159 -12.30 -4.00 3.40
C ALA A 159 -11.42 -2.85 3.95
N GLY A 160 -10.32 -2.49 3.25
CA GLY A 160 -9.37 -1.47 3.71
C GLY A 160 -8.35 -1.98 4.73
N GLY A 161 -8.21 -3.30 4.89
CA GLY A 161 -7.21 -3.98 5.71
C GLY A 161 -7.74 -5.26 6.36
N ALA A 162 -6.84 -6.10 6.83
CA ALA A 162 -7.17 -7.42 7.40
C ALA A 162 -8.06 -7.32 8.65
N LEU A 163 -7.81 -6.33 9.52
CA LEU A 163 -8.63 -6.15 10.73
C LEU A 163 -10.08 -5.79 10.39
N ASN A 164 -10.28 -4.91 9.41
CA ASN A 164 -11.63 -4.57 8.94
C ASN A 164 -12.33 -5.78 8.32
N TYR A 165 -11.59 -6.57 7.53
CA TYR A 165 -12.13 -7.79 6.94
C TYR A 165 -12.58 -8.80 8.00
N VAL A 166 -11.79 -9.02 9.04
CA VAL A 166 -12.18 -9.91 10.16
C VAL A 166 -13.40 -9.36 10.89
N LYS A 167 -13.46 -8.05 11.13
CA LYS A 167 -14.64 -7.41 11.74
C LYS A 167 -15.91 -7.64 10.91
N GLU A 168 -15.84 -7.44 9.60
CA GLU A 168 -16.97 -7.70 8.69
C GLU A 168 -17.45 -9.16 8.74
N LEU A 169 -16.52 -10.13 8.89
CA LEU A 169 -16.88 -11.55 9.03
C LEU A 169 -17.62 -11.81 10.34
N LEU A 170 -17.10 -11.31 11.46
CA LEU A 170 -17.73 -11.48 12.79
C LEU A 170 -19.11 -10.80 12.85
N ASP A 171 -19.28 -9.65 12.24
CA ASP A 171 -20.57 -8.96 12.18
C ASP A 171 -21.60 -9.74 11.34
N LYS A 172 -21.16 -10.42 10.27
CA LYS A 172 -22.04 -11.30 9.47
C LYS A 172 -22.48 -12.55 10.25
N GLU A 173 -21.55 -13.18 10.97
CA GLU A 173 -21.85 -14.36 11.81
C GLU A 173 -22.87 -14.02 12.90
N ARG A 174 -22.70 -12.89 13.60
CA ARG A 174 -23.63 -12.42 14.62
C ARG A 174 -25.04 -12.17 14.10
N ARG A 175 -25.16 -11.57 12.90
CA ARG A 175 -26.45 -11.33 12.24
C ARG A 175 -27.11 -12.63 11.75
N GLY A 176 -26.31 -13.60 11.30
CA GLY A 176 -26.80 -14.92 10.90
C GLY A 176 -27.34 -15.73 12.09
N ALA A 177 -26.66 -15.69 13.21
CA ALA A 177 -27.10 -16.38 14.44
C ALA A 177 -28.37 -15.77 15.05
N GLY A 178 -28.53 -14.44 15.00
CA GLY A 178 -29.74 -13.78 15.54
C GLY A 178 -31.03 -14.01 14.72
N ASN A 179 -30.94 -14.50 13.46
CA ASN A 179 -32.08 -14.84 12.65
C ASN A 179 -32.48 -16.33 12.73
N ALA A 180 -31.72 -17.16 13.43
CA ALA A 180 -32.01 -18.59 13.59
C ALA A 180 -32.84 -18.89 14.87
N ASP A 181 -32.95 -17.91 15.79
CA ASP A 181 -33.68 -18.05 17.07
C ASP A 181 -35.04 -17.29 17.08
N SER A 182 -35.50 -16.84 15.91
CA SER A 182 -36.81 -16.21 15.72
C SER A 182 -37.67 -17.03 14.76
#